data_24026603690bef95aa0244337f4e44fd
#
_entry.id   24026603690bef95aa0244337f4e44fd
#
_cell.length_a   1.000
_cell.length_b   1.000
_cell.length_c   1.000
_cell.angle_alpha   90.00
_cell.angle_beta   90.00
_cell.angle_gamma   90.00
#
_symmetry.space_group_name_H-M   'P 1'
#
loop_
_entity.id
_entity.type
_entity.pdbx_description
1 polymer ?
#
loop_
_entity_poly.entity_id
_entity_poly.type
_entity_poly.pdbx_seq_one_letter_code
_entity_poly.pdbx_strand_id
1 'polypeptide(L)'
;MNNPDLKTILSSWQGTPVDKHGRFMNHEFPGTQTFGNALKWTFEKNPQKQTKKNDTWHMQVVKDDNFLHTEEDVVVLLGHSTFFIRLDGKQLVIDPVFGDLSMHTRYTDFPIETAKLVNIDYVLISHSHYDHCDKASLKIIQSQNPDAVFLAGLGMKDLLSQWVGTNEVQQAGWYQQYKLDDGLEIYFLPARHSSRRFINDTNKRLWGAFVLKSKKKTIYYGGDSGYGSHYREAGELFPGIDVALIGVGAYSPRWFMLPNHQDPQQAVQAFNDIRATMMIPFHYGTFDMADEPLSEPEDILSKAAEGNKVKHQIRIVKPGEAVILD
;
A
#
# COMPACT_ATOMS: atom_id res chain seq x y z
N MET A 1 20.50 -5.77 -5.34
CA MET A 1 20.13 -5.46 -6.76
C MET A 1 19.58 -4.04 -6.81
N ASN A 2 19.93 -3.25 -7.82
CA ASN A 2 19.41 -1.90 -8.08
C ASN A 2 19.10 -1.76 -9.56
N ASN A 3 18.24 -0.80 -9.93
CA ASN A 3 18.13 -0.34 -11.30
C ASN A 3 19.28 0.65 -11.56
N PRO A 4 20.19 0.38 -12.51
CA PRO A 4 21.33 1.25 -12.76
C PRO A 4 20.97 2.62 -13.36
N ASP A 5 19.77 2.75 -13.95
CA ASP A 5 19.30 3.99 -14.58
C ASP A 5 18.67 4.97 -13.59
N LEU A 6 18.47 4.54 -12.31
CA LEU A 6 17.84 5.33 -11.26
C LEU A 6 18.84 5.75 -10.17
N LYS A 7 18.62 6.95 -9.65
CA LYS A 7 19.40 7.48 -8.53
C LYS A 7 19.10 6.71 -7.25
N THR A 8 20.15 6.20 -6.58
CA THR A 8 20.07 5.67 -5.22
C THR A 8 20.30 6.82 -4.23
N ILE A 9 19.37 7.01 -3.29
CA ILE A 9 19.39 8.16 -2.35
C ILE A 9 20.23 7.91 -1.10
N LEU A 10 20.48 6.65 -0.77
CA LEU A 10 21.31 6.25 0.36
C LEU A 10 22.68 5.78 -0.16
N SER A 11 23.72 6.60 0.04
CA SER A 11 25.05 6.37 -0.55
C SER A 11 25.73 5.07 -0.07
N SER A 12 25.41 4.63 1.15
CA SER A 12 25.91 3.36 1.73
C SER A 12 25.16 2.12 1.23
N TRP A 13 24.03 2.29 0.49
CA TRP A 13 23.19 1.19 0.07
C TRP A 13 23.83 0.36 -1.05
N GLN A 14 24.11 -0.90 -0.76
CA GLN A 14 24.72 -1.82 -1.73
C GLN A 14 23.72 -2.44 -2.72
N GLY A 15 22.45 -2.20 -2.52
CA GLY A 15 21.34 -2.72 -3.34
C GLY A 15 20.39 -3.63 -2.58
N THR A 16 19.17 -3.74 -3.10
CA THR A 16 18.12 -4.62 -2.56
C THR A 16 18.63 -6.06 -2.47
N PRO A 17 18.56 -6.70 -1.28
CA PRO A 17 19.13 -8.04 -1.08
C PRO A 17 18.36 -9.09 -1.87
N VAL A 18 19.11 -10.06 -2.41
CA VAL A 18 18.58 -11.24 -3.11
C VAL A 18 19.27 -12.50 -2.61
N ASP A 19 18.55 -13.61 -2.61
CA ASP A 19 19.10 -14.92 -2.31
C ASP A 19 19.92 -15.50 -3.49
N LYS A 20 20.52 -16.67 -3.30
CA LYS A 20 21.28 -17.39 -4.33
C LYS A 20 20.48 -17.77 -5.57
N HIS A 21 19.15 -17.68 -5.52
CA HIS A 21 18.24 -17.96 -6.63
C HIS A 21 17.67 -16.69 -7.28
N GLY A 22 18.20 -15.49 -6.91
CA GLY A 22 17.75 -14.21 -7.41
C GLY A 22 16.38 -13.77 -6.87
N ARG A 23 15.94 -14.33 -5.74
CA ARG A 23 14.69 -13.93 -5.08
C ARG A 23 14.96 -12.81 -4.09
N PHE A 24 14.14 -11.78 -4.09
CA PHE A 24 14.26 -10.68 -3.16
C PHE A 24 14.06 -11.15 -1.71
N MET A 25 14.78 -10.52 -0.79
CA MET A 25 14.76 -10.82 0.63
C MET A 25 14.45 -9.54 1.40
N ASN A 26 13.78 -9.68 2.56
CA ASN A 26 13.61 -8.55 3.47
C ASN A 26 14.97 -8.06 3.98
N HIS A 27 15.08 -6.75 4.20
CA HIS A 27 16.27 -6.12 4.77
C HIS A 27 16.49 -6.59 6.21
N GLU A 28 15.43 -6.57 7.02
CA GLU A 28 15.37 -7.20 8.34
C GLU A 28 14.51 -8.46 8.28
N PHE A 29 14.79 -9.44 9.14
CA PHE A 29 13.99 -10.66 9.25
C PHE A 29 13.80 -11.39 7.91
N PRO A 30 14.85 -11.95 7.32
CA PRO A 30 14.82 -12.53 5.97
C PRO A 30 13.90 -13.76 5.81
N GLY A 31 13.31 -14.24 6.90
CA GLY A 31 12.38 -15.35 6.88
C GLY A 31 11.10 -15.03 6.11
N THR A 32 10.63 -16.01 5.31
CA THR A 32 9.36 -15.93 4.59
C THR A 32 8.40 -17.00 5.07
N GLN A 33 7.09 -16.75 4.92
CA GLN A 33 6.08 -17.77 5.17
C GLN A 33 6.23 -18.94 4.20
N THR A 34 6.11 -20.15 4.72
CA THR A 34 6.19 -21.37 3.92
C THR A 34 4.80 -21.86 3.51
N PHE A 35 4.74 -22.70 2.47
CA PHE A 35 3.50 -23.37 2.11
C PHE A 35 2.93 -24.21 3.28
N GLY A 36 3.80 -24.83 4.09
CA GLY A 36 3.40 -25.56 5.28
C GLY A 36 2.73 -24.68 6.33
N ASN A 37 3.18 -23.43 6.49
CA ASN A 37 2.54 -22.47 7.40
C ASN A 37 1.15 -22.07 6.89
N ALA A 38 0.98 -21.84 5.61
CA ALA A 38 -0.33 -21.54 5.02
C ALA A 38 -1.30 -22.72 5.18
N LEU A 39 -0.82 -23.95 4.96
CA LEU A 39 -1.62 -25.14 5.16
C LEU A 39 -2.02 -25.31 6.64
N LYS A 40 -1.08 -25.09 7.56
CA LYS A 40 -1.37 -25.12 9.01
C LYS A 40 -2.48 -24.13 9.35
N TRP A 41 -2.40 -22.87 8.89
CA TRP A 41 -3.44 -21.87 9.12
C TRP A 41 -4.80 -22.31 8.58
N THR A 42 -4.88 -22.88 7.38
CA THR A 42 -6.13 -23.37 6.80
C THR A 42 -6.85 -24.40 7.68
N PHE A 43 -6.10 -25.22 8.43
CA PHE A 43 -6.65 -26.25 9.32
C PHE A 43 -6.72 -25.82 10.78
N GLU A 44 -6.15 -24.67 11.14
CA GLU A 44 -6.20 -24.15 12.50
C GLU A 44 -7.57 -23.52 12.79
N LYS A 45 -8.05 -23.72 14.01
CA LYS A 45 -9.33 -23.16 14.41
C LYS A 45 -9.18 -21.67 14.72
N ASN A 46 -9.89 -20.82 13.98
CA ASN A 46 -9.95 -19.39 14.28
C ASN A 46 -10.61 -19.17 15.67
N PRO A 47 -9.90 -18.63 16.67
CA PRO A 47 -10.46 -18.39 18.00
C PRO A 47 -11.54 -17.29 17.99
N GLN A 48 -11.50 -16.36 17.04
CA GLN A 48 -12.47 -15.27 16.90
C GLN A 48 -13.62 -15.61 15.93
N LYS A 49 -13.72 -16.86 15.46
CA LYS A 49 -14.71 -17.28 14.45
C LYS A 49 -16.13 -16.83 14.77
N GLN A 50 -16.57 -16.97 16.05
CA GLN A 50 -17.93 -16.59 16.43
C GLN A 50 -18.11 -15.06 16.49
N THR A 51 -17.12 -14.34 17.01
CA THR A 51 -17.11 -12.86 17.03
C THR A 51 -17.18 -12.32 15.61
N LYS A 52 -16.32 -12.82 14.73
CA LYS A 52 -16.29 -12.46 13.31
C LYS A 52 -17.60 -12.78 12.58
N LYS A 53 -18.22 -13.94 12.86
CA LYS A 53 -19.53 -14.30 12.27
C LYS A 53 -20.65 -13.37 12.72
N ASN A 54 -20.58 -12.84 13.93
CA ASN A 54 -21.58 -11.92 14.48
C ASN A 54 -21.28 -10.44 14.15
N ASP A 55 -20.12 -10.16 13.55
CA ASP A 55 -19.75 -8.83 13.11
C ASP A 55 -20.58 -8.44 11.89
N THR A 56 -21.47 -7.46 12.07
CA THR A 56 -22.32 -6.89 11.01
C THR A 56 -21.82 -5.52 10.57
N TRP A 57 -20.66 -5.11 11.05
CA TRP A 57 -20.08 -3.83 10.68
C TRP A 57 -19.68 -3.78 9.21
N HIS A 58 -19.94 -2.67 8.58
CA HIS A 58 -19.53 -2.35 7.21
C HIS A 58 -18.97 -0.94 7.16
N MET A 59 -17.84 -0.79 6.51
CA MET A 59 -17.25 0.52 6.28
C MET A 59 -18.20 1.38 5.43
N GLN A 60 -18.54 2.56 5.95
CA GLN A 60 -19.40 3.50 5.24
C GLN A 60 -18.65 4.12 4.05
N VAL A 61 -19.37 4.37 2.95
CA VAL A 61 -18.79 4.92 1.72
C VAL A 61 -19.39 6.29 1.43
N VAL A 62 -18.55 7.25 1.11
CA VAL A 62 -18.95 8.56 0.60
C VAL A 62 -19.00 8.47 -0.92
N LYS A 63 -20.22 8.53 -1.48
CA LYS A 63 -20.47 8.49 -2.93
C LYS A 63 -20.37 9.93 -3.49
N ASP A 64 -19.14 10.48 -3.51
CA ASP A 64 -18.85 11.82 -3.99
C ASP A 64 -17.58 11.80 -4.85
N ASP A 65 -17.61 12.51 -5.96
CA ASP A 65 -16.48 12.62 -6.90
C ASP A 65 -15.94 14.06 -7.04
N ASN A 66 -16.38 14.99 -6.18
CA ASN A 66 -15.92 16.39 -6.20
C ASN A 66 -14.39 16.51 -6.10
N PHE A 67 -13.72 15.57 -5.42
CA PHE A 67 -12.27 15.54 -5.33
C PHE A 67 -11.57 15.40 -6.71
N LEU A 68 -12.25 14.89 -7.73
CA LEU A 68 -11.71 14.81 -9.10
C LEU A 68 -11.72 16.19 -9.80
N HIS A 69 -12.52 17.13 -9.32
CA HIS A 69 -12.79 18.42 -9.95
C HIS A 69 -12.15 19.62 -9.22
N THR A 70 -11.45 19.39 -8.12
CA THR A 70 -10.70 20.43 -7.39
C THR A 70 -9.28 20.57 -7.91
N GLU A 71 -8.63 21.71 -7.67
CA GLU A 71 -7.21 21.95 -7.89
C GLU A 71 -6.36 21.69 -6.63
N GLU A 72 -7.01 21.40 -5.50
CA GLU A 72 -6.34 21.20 -4.21
C GLU A 72 -5.59 19.87 -4.17
N ASP A 73 -4.48 19.86 -3.44
CA ASP A 73 -3.79 18.62 -3.09
C ASP A 73 -4.69 17.77 -2.18
N VAL A 74 -4.89 16.51 -2.52
CA VAL A 74 -5.87 15.66 -1.84
C VAL A 74 -5.42 14.21 -1.78
N VAL A 75 -5.81 13.53 -0.69
CA VAL A 75 -5.71 12.07 -0.54
C VAL A 75 -7.10 11.51 -0.36
N VAL A 76 -7.45 10.48 -1.14
CA VAL A 76 -8.74 9.79 -1.06
C VAL A 76 -8.52 8.29 -1.04
N LEU A 77 -8.98 7.61 0.01
CA LEU A 77 -9.07 6.16 0.02
C LEU A 77 -10.24 5.73 -0.88
N LEU A 78 -9.99 4.91 -1.89
CA LEU A 78 -11.03 4.36 -2.77
C LEU A 78 -11.48 2.95 -2.35
N GLY A 79 -10.86 2.42 -1.30
CA GLY A 79 -11.14 1.13 -0.69
C GLY A 79 -9.95 0.19 -0.70
N HIS A 80 -9.85 -0.65 0.31
CA HIS A 80 -8.72 -1.52 0.61
C HIS A 80 -7.39 -0.77 0.63
N SER A 81 -6.58 -0.93 -0.38
CA SER A 81 -5.26 -0.28 -0.55
C SER A 81 -5.23 0.70 -1.72
N THR A 82 -6.38 0.91 -2.38
CA THR A 82 -6.48 1.80 -3.52
C THR A 82 -6.64 3.24 -3.05
N PHE A 83 -5.71 4.09 -3.45
CA PHE A 83 -5.77 5.53 -3.21
C PHE A 83 -5.78 6.33 -4.51
N PHE A 84 -6.56 7.40 -4.53
CA PHE A 84 -6.36 8.51 -5.45
C PHE A 84 -5.64 9.62 -4.68
N ILE A 85 -4.62 10.19 -5.30
CA ILE A 85 -3.84 11.30 -4.73
C ILE A 85 -3.69 12.36 -5.81
N ARG A 86 -3.98 13.62 -5.45
CA ARG A 86 -3.50 14.77 -6.22
C ARG A 86 -2.43 15.46 -5.40
N LEU A 87 -1.29 15.72 -6.04
CA LEU A 87 -0.15 16.35 -5.39
C LEU A 87 0.58 17.26 -6.40
N ASP A 88 0.61 18.56 -6.12
CA ASP A 88 1.20 19.60 -6.99
C ASP A 88 0.64 19.55 -8.44
N GLY A 89 -0.70 19.34 -8.56
CA GLY A 89 -1.43 19.23 -9.82
C GLY A 89 -1.30 17.87 -10.53
N LYS A 90 -0.49 16.93 -10.03
CA LYS A 90 -0.34 15.58 -10.58
C LYS A 90 -1.33 14.61 -9.95
N GLN A 91 -1.97 13.80 -10.78
CA GLN A 91 -2.94 12.79 -10.35
C GLN A 91 -2.33 11.39 -10.35
N LEU A 92 -2.43 10.72 -9.22
CA LEU A 92 -1.86 9.40 -9.01
C LEU A 92 -2.92 8.42 -8.53
N VAL A 93 -2.81 7.17 -8.96
CA VAL A 93 -3.56 6.05 -8.39
C VAL A 93 -2.57 5.03 -7.85
N ILE A 94 -2.77 4.61 -6.60
CA ILE A 94 -1.93 3.60 -5.96
C ILE A 94 -2.73 2.32 -5.80
N ASP A 95 -2.12 1.17 -6.11
CA ASP A 95 -2.62 -0.20 -5.94
C ASP A 95 -4.09 -0.37 -6.38
N PRO A 96 -4.44 -0.10 -7.66
CA PRO A 96 -5.83 -0.09 -8.11
C PRO A 96 -6.47 -1.48 -8.12
N VAL A 97 -7.53 -1.62 -7.30
CA VAL A 97 -8.42 -2.79 -7.23
C VAL A 97 -9.87 -2.29 -7.16
N PHE A 98 -10.61 -2.42 -8.25
CA PHE A 98 -11.94 -1.80 -8.38
C PHE A 98 -13.11 -2.74 -8.09
N GLY A 99 -12.93 -4.04 -8.33
CA GLY A 99 -13.95 -5.07 -8.18
C GLY A 99 -13.63 -6.11 -7.11
N ASP A 100 -14.27 -7.25 -7.23
CA ASP A 100 -13.99 -8.43 -6.43
C ASP A 100 -12.63 -9.03 -6.78
N LEU A 101 -12.02 -9.67 -5.82
CA LEU A 101 -10.87 -10.55 -6.05
C LEU A 101 -11.37 -11.96 -6.39
N SER A 102 -10.54 -12.75 -7.06
CA SER A 102 -10.91 -14.12 -7.48
C SER A 102 -11.38 -15.03 -6.33
N MET A 103 -10.98 -14.74 -5.08
CA MET A 103 -11.29 -15.55 -3.89
C MET A 103 -11.98 -14.75 -2.77
N HIS A 104 -12.12 -13.44 -2.91
CA HIS A 104 -12.69 -12.56 -1.88
C HIS A 104 -13.67 -11.58 -2.51
N THR A 105 -14.92 -11.63 -2.06
CA THR A 105 -15.96 -10.66 -2.42
C THR A 105 -15.66 -9.33 -1.69
N ARG A 106 -15.96 -8.25 -2.36
CA ARG A 106 -15.82 -6.90 -1.82
C ARG A 106 -16.98 -6.58 -0.88
N TYR A 107 -16.70 -6.26 0.37
CA TYR A 107 -17.70 -5.86 1.37
C TYR A 107 -18.03 -4.38 1.34
N THR A 108 -17.12 -3.57 0.80
CA THR A 108 -17.26 -2.10 0.72
C THR A 108 -17.34 -1.68 -0.73
N ASP A 109 -18.41 -1.01 -1.13
CA ASP A 109 -18.58 -0.50 -2.50
C ASP A 109 -17.40 0.38 -2.93
N PHE A 110 -17.10 0.37 -4.23
CA PHE A 110 -16.20 1.37 -4.81
C PHE A 110 -16.92 2.74 -4.83
N PRO A 111 -16.28 3.85 -4.38
CA PRO A 111 -16.98 5.10 -4.10
C PRO A 111 -17.44 5.86 -5.33
N ILE A 112 -16.79 5.66 -6.48
CA ILE A 112 -17.05 6.39 -7.74
C ILE A 112 -17.12 5.45 -8.91
N GLU A 113 -17.65 5.92 -10.04
CA GLU A 113 -17.54 5.21 -11.31
C GLU A 113 -16.08 5.21 -11.79
N THR A 114 -15.53 4.04 -12.08
CA THR A 114 -14.13 3.91 -12.51
C THR A 114 -13.83 4.66 -13.80
N ALA A 115 -14.84 4.87 -14.65
CA ALA A 115 -14.76 5.67 -15.88
C ALA A 115 -14.38 7.15 -15.64
N LYS A 116 -14.52 7.64 -14.40
CA LYS A 116 -14.16 9.02 -14.00
C LYS A 116 -12.69 9.19 -13.63
N LEU A 117 -11.93 8.08 -13.49
CA LEU A 117 -10.49 8.12 -13.22
C LEU A 117 -9.71 8.39 -14.50
N VAL A 118 -9.78 9.62 -14.97
CA VAL A 118 -9.09 10.14 -16.16
C VAL A 118 -8.04 11.18 -15.77
N ASN A 119 -7.11 11.47 -16.71
CA ASN A 119 -5.97 12.36 -16.51
C ASN A 119 -5.03 11.89 -15.38
N ILE A 120 -4.90 10.57 -15.22
CA ILE A 120 -3.95 9.98 -14.28
C ILE A 120 -2.55 10.05 -14.88
N ASP A 121 -1.63 10.75 -14.19
CA ASP A 121 -0.22 10.85 -14.58
C ASP A 121 0.56 9.60 -14.19
N TYR A 122 0.31 9.07 -13.00
CA TYR A 122 1.09 7.96 -12.44
C TYR A 122 0.22 6.86 -11.82
N VAL A 123 0.60 5.62 -12.08
CA VAL A 123 0.03 4.43 -11.43
C VAL A 123 1.13 3.73 -10.63
N LEU A 124 0.99 3.69 -9.31
CA LEU A 124 1.97 3.12 -8.40
C LEU A 124 1.52 1.73 -7.95
N ILE A 125 2.40 0.74 -8.03
CA ILE A 125 2.15 -0.63 -7.60
C ILE A 125 3.17 -1.04 -6.55
N SER A 126 2.71 -1.19 -5.30
CA SER A 126 3.57 -1.53 -4.17
C SER A 126 4.16 -2.94 -4.28
N HIS A 127 3.35 -3.90 -4.69
CA HIS A 127 3.77 -5.29 -4.90
C HIS A 127 2.77 -6.09 -5.74
N SER A 128 3.04 -7.37 -5.99
CA SER A 128 2.30 -8.17 -6.97
C SER A 128 1.14 -9.00 -6.40
N HIS A 129 0.74 -8.87 -5.15
CA HIS A 129 -0.44 -9.57 -4.62
C HIS A 129 -1.72 -9.13 -5.33
N TYR A 130 -2.75 -9.99 -5.30
CA TYR A 130 -3.99 -9.79 -6.07
C TYR A 130 -4.78 -8.56 -5.62
N ASP A 131 -4.72 -8.24 -4.35
CA ASP A 131 -5.40 -7.13 -3.67
C ASP A 131 -4.67 -5.77 -3.77
N HIS A 132 -3.53 -5.73 -4.48
CA HIS A 132 -2.77 -4.51 -4.78
C HIS A 132 -2.49 -4.33 -6.28
N CYS A 133 -2.46 -5.43 -7.02
CA CYS A 133 -2.10 -5.45 -8.44
C CYS A 133 -3.14 -6.24 -9.23
N ASP A 134 -4.34 -5.64 -9.42
CA ASP A 134 -5.43 -6.29 -10.16
C ASP A 134 -5.35 -6.01 -11.66
N LYS A 135 -5.24 -7.08 -12.45
CA LYS A 135 -5.10 -6.99 -13.91
C LYS A 135 -6.26 -6.28 -14.58
N ALA A 136 -7.49 -6.48 -14.10
CA ALA A 136 -8.69 -5.87 -14.70
C ALA A 136 -8.69 -4.36 -14.45
N SER A 137 -8.42 -3.94 -13.22
CA SER A 137 -8.33 -2.54 -12.83
C SER A 137 -7.22 -1.80 -13.56
N LEU A 138 -6.03 -2.42 -13.67
CA LEU A 138 -4.90 -1.85 -14.41
C LEU A 138 -5.21 -1.64 -15.89
N LYS A 139 -5.93 -2.57 -16.52
CA LYS A 139 -6.39 -2.41 -17.91
C LYS A 139 -7.39 -1.28 -18.07
N ILE A 140 -8.31 -1.12 -17.12
CA ILE A 140 -9.28 -0.01 -17.12
C ILE A 140 -8.51 1.32 -17.04
N ILE A 141 -7.62 1.48 -16.06
CA ILE A 141 -6.80 2.70 -15.90
C ILE A 141 -6.01 2.99 -17.18
N GLN A 142 -5.28 2.01 -17.72
CA GLN A 142 -4.48 2.22 -18.93
C GLN A 142 -5.33 2.61 -20.14
N SER A 143 -6.50 2.00 -20.32
CA SER A 143 -7.36 2.32 -21.47
C SER A 143 -7.93 3.74 -21.41
N GLN A 144 -8.09 4.31 -20.23
CA GLN A 144 -8.58 5.66 -19.99
C GLN A 144 -7.44 6.68 -19.93
N ASN A 145 -6.22 6.25 -19.59
CA ASN A 145 -5.03 7.07 -19.39
C ASN A 145 -3.85 6.47 -20.15
N PRO A 146 -3.82 6.54 -21.49
CA PRO A 146 -2.81 5.85 -22.31
C PRO A 146 -1.38 6.35 -22.05
N ASP A 147 -1.23 7.59 -21.58
CA ASP A 147 0.06 8.23 -21.29
C ASP A 147 0.50 8.06 -19.83
N ALA A 148 -0.29 7.38 -18.99
CA ALA A 148 0.05 7.16 -17.59
C ALA A 148 1.33 6.32 -17.44
N VAL A 149 2.25 6.77 -16.58
CA VAL A 149 3.49 6.07 -16.26
C VAL A 149 3.28 5.14 -15.06
N PHE A 150 3.67 3.87 -15.23
CA PHE A 150 3.58 2.88 -14.15
C PHE A 150 4.89 2.83 -13.36
N LEU A 151 4.80 2.95 -12.03
CA LEU A 151 5.92 2.92 -11.11
C LEU A 151 5.79 1.71 -10.17
N ALA A 152 6.81 0.85 -10.12
CA ALA A 152 6.75 -0.37 -9.34
C ALA A 152 8.14 -0.84 -8.88
N GLY A 153 8.21 -1.89 -8.06
CA GLY A 153 9.45 -2.54 -7.65
C GLY A 153 10.09 -3.35 -8.79
N LEU A 154 11.38 -3.67 -8.65
CA LEU A 154 12.13 -4.52 -9.56
C LEU A 154 11.41 -5.83 -9.84
N GLY A 155 11.45 -6.30 -11.10
CA GLY A 155 10.79 -7.53 -11.57
C GLY A 155 9.31 -7.36 -11.92
N MET A 156 8.72 -6.17 -11.79
CA MET A 156 7.32 -5.91 -12.13
C MET A 156 7.11 -5.53 -13.60
N LYS A 157 8.12 -4.98 -14.27
CA LYS A 157 7.99 -4.40 -15.62
C LYS A 157 7.36 -5.38 -16.63
N ASP A 158 7.89 -6.58 -16.75
CA ASP A 158 7.39 -7.55 -17.74
C ASP A 158 5.93 -7.93 -17.51
N LEU A 159 5.54 -8.10 -16.23
CA LEU A 159 4.16 -8.40 -15.85
C LEU A 159 3.21 -7.27 -16.22
N LEU A 160 3.56 -6.05 -15.86
CA LEU A 160 2.73 -4.87 -16.12
C LEU A 160 2.65 -4.58 -17.61
N SER A 161 3.78 -4.52 -18.33
CA SER A 161 3.80 -4.26 -19.77
C SER A 161 2.98 -5.30 -20.56
N GLN A 162 3.09 -6.58 -20.19
CA GLN A 162 2.27 -7.62 -20.80
C GLN A 162 0.77 -7.44 -20.57
N TRP A 163 0.39 -6.93 -19.39
CA TRP A 163 -1.04 -6.81 -19.05
C TRP A 163 -1.70 -5.58 -19.63
N VAL A 164 -1.00 -4.46 -19.59
CA VAL A 164 -1.57 -3.16 -19.96
C VAL A 164 -1.14 -2.68 -21.35
N GLY A 165 -0.16 -3.35 -21.98
CA GLY A 165 0.25 -3.05 -23.36
C GLY A 165 1.08 -1.76 -23.51
N THR A 166 1.68 -1.25 -22.40
CA THR A 166 2.56 -0.08 -22.42
C THR A 166 3.99 -0.44 -22.04
N ASN A 167 4.95 0.31 -22.57
CA ASN A 167 6.36 0.25 -22.17
C ASN A 167 6.71 1.33 -21.12
N GLU A 168 5.78 2.23 -20.79
CA GLU A 168 5.94 3.29 -19.81
C GLU A 168 5.88 2.74 -18.38
N VAL A 169 6.79 1.79 -18.09
CA VAL A 169 6.93 1.14 -16.78
C VAL A 169 8.35 1.37 -16.27
N GLN A 170 8.46 2.14 -15.18
CA GLN A 170 9.70 2.26 -14.43
C GLN A 170 9.69 1.29 -13.25
N GLN A 171 10.84 0.68 -12.96
CA GLN A 171 10.98 -0.21 -11.81
C GLN A 171 12.20 0.19 -10.98
N ALA A 172 12.03 0.24 -9.67
CA ALA A 172 13.05 0.66 -8.71
C ALA A 172 13.41 -0.45 -7.72
N GLY A 173 14.66 -0.47 -7.31
CA GLY A 173 15.07 -1.12 -6.07
C GLY A 173 14.77 -0.24 -4.85
N TRP A 174 14.96 -0.76 -3.65
CA TRP A 174 14.81 0.05 -2.45
C TRP A 174 15.83 1.20 -2.40
N TYR A 175 15.41 2.34 -1.83
CA TYR A 175 16.16 3.60 -1.75
C TYR A 175 16.50 4.19 -3.11
N GLN A 176 15.68 3.95 -4.14
CA GLN A 176 15.84 4.57 -5.44
C GLN A 176 14.72 5.57 -5.72
N GLN A 177 15.09 6.63 -6.43
CA GLN A 177 14.18 7.67 -6.93
C GLN A 177 13.82 7.37 -8.37
N TYR A 178 12.52 7.38 -8.69
CA TYR A 178 12.05 7.29 -10.08
C TYR A 178 12.43 8.54 -10.87
N LYS A 179 12.62 8.37 -12.16
CA LYS A 179 12.99 9.46 -13.06
C LYS A 179 11.73 10.13 -13.60
N LEU A 180 11.39 11.29 -13.04
CA LEU A 180 10.24 12.12 -13.39
C LEU A 180 10.74 13.51 -13.71
N ASP A 181 10.17 14.16 -14.74
CA ASP A 181 10.64 15.45 -15.25
C ASP A 181 9.68 16.62 -14.94
N ASP A 182 8.73 16.41 -14.01
CA ASP A 182 7.62 17.33 -13.72
C ASP A 182 7.65 17.99 -12.33
N GLY A 183 8.73 17.78 -11.60
CA GLY A 183 8.95 18.39 -10.29
C GLY A 183 8.40 17.58 -9.10
N LEU A 184 7.63 16.51 -9.35
CA LEU A 184 7.28 15.52 -8.32
C LEU A 184 8.44 14.54 -8.12
N GLU A 185 8.78 14.26 -6.87
CA GLU A 185 9.79 13.27 -6.53
C GLU A 185 9.10 12.03 -5.95
N ILE A 186 9.31 10.85 -6.55
CA ILE A 186 8.76 9.59 -6.05
C ILE A 186 9.92 8.64 -5.77
N TYR A 187 9.90 8.04 -4.58
CA TYR A 187 10.93 7.13 -4.09
C TYR A 187 10.32 5.78 -3.74
N PHE A 188 11.09 4.70 -3.96
CA PHE A 188 10.71 3.35 -3.54
C PHE A 188 11.55 2.93 -2.34
N LEU A 189 10.90 2.56 -1.24
CA LEU A 189 11.53 2.26 0.05
C LEU A 189 11.25 0.82 0.49
N PRO A 190 12.03 0.29 1.45
CA PRO A 190 11.76 -1.00 2.04
C PRO A 190 10.39 -1.08 2.70
N ALA A 191 9.77 -2.26 2.60
CA ALA A 191 8.70 -2.74 3.43
C ALA A 191 9.03 -4.16 3.89
N ARG A 192 8.48 -4.60 5.01
CA ARG A 192 8.66 -5.97 5.50
C ARG A 192 7.51 -6.83 5.03
N HIS A 193 7.67 -7.46 3.86
CA HIS A 193 6.60 -8.23 3.23
C HIS A 193 7.18 -9.36 2.37
N SER A 194 6.39 -9.85 1.44
CA SER A 194 6.77 -10.85 0.44
C SER A 194 5.96 -10.62 -0.84
N SER A 195 6.31 -11.31 -1.89
CA SER A 195 5.62 -11.21 -3.16
C SER A 195 5.38 -12.59 -3.75
N ARG A 196 4.15 -12.88 -4.13
CA ARG A 196 3.79 -14.11 -4.85
C ARG A 196 2.49 -13.89 -5.62
N ARG A 197 2.48 -14.26 -6.90
CA ARG A 197 1.29 -14.23 -7.72
C ARG A 197 0.99 -15.55 -8.40
N PHE A 198 2.04 -16.27 -8.78
CA PHE A 198 1.96 -17.59 -9.43
C PHE A 198 2.69 -18.63 -8.60
N ILE A 199 2.55 -19.92 -8.98
CA ILE A 199 3.10 -21.03 -8.20
C ILE A 199 4.64 -20.93 -8.03
N ASN A 200 5.34 -20.43 -9.05
CA ASN A 200 6.81 -20.47 -9.12
C ASN A 200 7.48 -19.09 -9.08
N ASP A 201 6.80 -18.04 -8.58
CA ASP A 201 7.31 -16.68 -8.62
C ASP A 201 7.50 -16.01 -7.25
N THR A 202 7.50 -16.80 -6.17
CA THR A 202 7.73 -16.29 -4.82
C THR A 202 8.97 -15.41 -4.78
N ASN A 203 8.80 -14.16 -4.36
CA ASN A 203 9.82 -13.12 -4.19
C ASN A 203 10.66 -12.84 -5.47
N LYS A 204 10.14 -13.13 -6.65
CA LYS A 204 10.77 -12.73 -7.92
C LYS A 204 10.44 -11.28 -8.30
N ARG A 205 9.46 -10.67 -7.63
CA ARG A 205 9.07 -9.26 -7.78
C ARG A 205 9.24 -8.57 -6.45
N LEU A 206 9.83 -7.40 -6.48
CA LEU A 206 10.10 -6.64 -5.27
C LEU A 206 8.82 -5.95 -4.78
N TRP A 207 8.65 -5.94 -3.48
CA TRP A 207 7.62 -5.20 -2.73
C TRP A 207 8.24 -3.97 -2.08
N GLY A 208 7.43 -2.97 -1.72
CA GLY A 208 7.94 -1.80 -1.01
C GLY A 208 6.90 -0.74 -0.74
N ALA A 209 7.37 0.30 -0.10
CA ALA A 209 6.65 1.52 0.21
C ALA A 209 7.01 2.63 -0.78
N PHE A 210 6.18 3.67 -0.87
CA PHE A 210 6.47 4.87 -1.65
C PHE A 210 6.59 6.09 -0.74
N VAL A 211 7.48 7.01 -1.10
CA VAL A 211 7.42 8.40 -0.66
C VAL A 211 7.14 9.27 -1.88
N LEU A 212 6.07 10.05 -1.80
CA LEU A 212 5.69 11.04 -2.77
C LEU A 212 6.00 12.41 -2.18
N LYS A 213 6.86 13.18 -2.84
CA LYS A 213 7.30 14.48 -2.34
C LYS A 213 7.11 15.54 -3.41
N SER A 214 6.28 16.53 -3.08
CA SER A 214 6.12 17.77 -3.83
C SER A 214 6.92 18.90 -3.17
N LYS A 215 6.79 20.11 -3.70
CA LYS A 215 7.37 21.30 -3.07
C LYS A 215 6.78 21.62 -1.71
N LYS A 216 5.54 21.21 -1.45
CA LYS A 216 4.76 21.59 -0.27
C LYS A 216 4.51 20.42 0.69
N LYS A 217 4.31 19.22 0.15
CA LYS A 217 3.81 18.06 0.90
C LYS A 217 4.63 16.82 0.65
N THR A 218 4.75 16.00 1.68
CA THR A 218 5.37 14.69 1.62
C THR A 218 4.40 13.63 2.13
N ILE A 219 4.11 12.63 1.31
CA ILE A 219 3.22 11.51 1.64
C ILE A 219 4.03 10.22 1.66
N TYR A 220 3.88 9.42 2.70
CA TYR A 220 4.39 8.07 2.77
C TYR A 220 3.25 7.08 2.56
N TYR A 221 3.38 6.15 1.63
CA TYR A 221 2.50 5.02 1.44
C TYR A 221 3.24 3.73 1.79
N GLY A 222 2.80 3.06 2.85
CA GLY A 222 3.53 1.91 3.41
C GLY A 222 3.45 0.62 2.60
N GLY A 223 2.46 0.49 1.69
CA GLY A 223 2.12 -0.81 1.12
C GLY A 223 1.75 -1.79 2.24
N ASP A 224 1.87 -3.08 1.95
CA ASP A 224 1.76 -4.10 2.98
C ASP A 224 3.08 -4.29 3.70
N SER A 225 3.03 -4.32 5.03
CA SER A 225 4.23 -4.48 5.84
C SER A 225 3.95 -5.04 7.23
N GLY A 226 4.80 -5.96 7.67
CA GLY A 226 5.03 -6.17 9.09
C GLY A 226 5.80 -5.00 9.70
N TYR A 227 5.67 -4.79 11.01
CA TYR A 227 6.43 -3.76 11.71
C TYR A 227 7.95 -4.04 11.70
N GLY A 228 8.77 -3.00 11.49
CA GLY A 228 10.24 -3.08 11.45
C GLY A 228 10.91 -1.70 11.48
N SER A 229 12.26 -1.68 11.43
CA SER A 229 13.06 -0.45 11.50
C SER A 229 12.88 0.49 10.30
N HIS A 230 12.39 -0.04 9.18
CA HIS A 230 12.20 0.71 7.94
C HIS A 230 11.27 1.94 8.09
N TYR A 231 10.34 1.92 9.04
CA TYR A 231 9.50 3.10 9.35
C TYR A 231 10.31 4.25 9.93
N ARG A 232 11.19 3.96 10.91
CA ARG A 232 12.10 4.97 11.47
C ARG A 232 13.09 5.46 10.42
N GLU A 233 13.64 4.56 9.62
CA GLU A 233 14.55 4.89 8.52
C GLU A 233 13.88 5.83 7.50
N ALA A 234 12.62 5.58 7.14
CA ALA A 234 11.86 6.46 6.27
C ALA A 234 11.68 7.86 6.88
N GLY A 235 11.33 7.95 8.18
CA GLY A 235 11.20 9.23 8.89
C GLY A 235 12.51 9.99 9.04
N GLU A 236 13.64 9.29 9.13
CA GLU A 236 14.99 9.90 9.17
C GLU A 236 15.43 10.40 7.78
N LEU A 237 15.13 9.66 6.71
CA LEU A 237 15.45 10.04 5.33
C LEU A 237 14.55 11.16 4.80
N PHE A 238 13.30 11.21 5.24
CA PHE A 238 12.31 12.18 4.81
C PHE A 238 11.70 12.91 6.01
N PRO A 239 12.44 13.78 6.69
CA PRO A 239 11.90 14.53 7.83
C PRO A 239 10.76 15.45 7.38
N GLY A 240 9.68 15.47 8.17
CA GLY A 240 8.52 16.29 7.89
C GLY A 240 7.48 15.63 6.96
N ILE A 241 7.32 14.30 7.02
CA ILE A 241 6.21 13.62 6.34
C ILE A 241 4.88 14.16 6.87
N ASP A 242 4.06 14.71 5.97
CA ASP A 242 2.75 15.27 6.32
C ASP A 242 1.72 14.17 6.56
N VAL A 243 1.66 13.18 5.68
CA VAL A 243 0.69 12.07 5.74
C VAL A 243 1.39 10.72 5.59
N ALA A 244 1.10 9.82 6.52
CA ALA A 244 1.49 8.41 6.44
C ALA A 244 0.25 7.54 6.21
N LEU A 245 0.20 6.87 5.06
CA LEU A 245 -0.79 5.86 4.73
C LEU A 245 -0.24 4.52 5.20
N ILE A 246 -0.87 3.89 6.21
CA ILE A 246 -0.33 2.71 6.90
C ILE A 246 -1.37 1.59 6.96
N GLY A 247 -0.99 0.40 6.47
CA GLY A 247 -1.82 -0.80 6.53
C GLY A 247 -2.02 -1.29 7.97
N VAL A 248 -3.26 -1.68 8.32
CA VAL A 248 -3.66 -2.07 9.68
C VAL A 248 -4.44 -3.38 9.76
N GLY A 249 -4.75 -4.00 8.63
CA GLY A 249 -5.55 -5.23 8.55
C GLY A 249 -4.74 -6.47 8.16
N ALA A 250 -5.44 -7.60 8.06
CA ALA A 250 -4.89 -8.92 7.75
C ALA A 250 -3.80 -9.38 8.74
N TYR A 251 -3.98 -9.12 10.06
CA TYR A 251 -2.95 -9.37 11.06
C TYR A 251 -3.17 -10.65 11.91
N SER A 252 -4.31 -11.29 11.83
CA SER A 252 -4.62 -12.50 12.60
C SER A 252 -4.70 -13.76 11.71
N PRO A 253 -4.17 -14.92 12.15
CA PRO A 253 -3.49 -15.14 13.41
C PRO A 253 -2.05 -14.58 13.42
N ARG A 254 -1.63 -14.01 14.54
CA ARG A 254 -0.33 -13.32 14.64
C ARG A 254 0.87 -14.20 14.28
N TRP A 255 0.86 -15.50 14.65
CA TRP A 255 1.98 -16.41 14.35
C TRP A 255 2.24 -16.58 12.85
N PHE A 256 1.19 -16.39 12.02
CA PHE A 256 1.29 -16.48 10.55
C PHE A 256 1.46 -15.09 9.90
N MET A 257 0.69 -14.08 10.34
CA MET A 257 0.63 -12.77 9.69
C MET A 257 1.77 -11.83 10.10
N LEU A 258 2.31 -11.94 11.33
CA LEU A 258 3.32 -11.04 11.90
C LEU A 258 4.51 -10.69 10.97
N PRO A 259 5.06 -11.61 10.15
CA PRO A 259 6.15 -11.26 9.26
C PRO A 259 5.78 -10.30 8.15
N ASN A 260 4.51 -10.29 7.72
CA ASN A 260 4.04 -9.60 6.53
C ASN A 260 3.03 -8.48 6.82
N HIS A 261 2.34 -8.53 7.95
CA HIS A 261 1.30 -7.59 8.33
C HIS A 261 1.42 -7.20 9.80
N GLN A 262 1.39 -5.93 10.06
CA GLN A 262 1.33 -5.36 11.41
C GLN A 262 -0.11 -5.30 11.90
N ASP A 263 -0.30 -5.37 13.22
CA ASP A 263 -1.58 -5.09 13.84
C ASP A 263 -1.78 -3.57 14.05
N PRO A 264 -3.01 -3.11 14.40
CA PRO A 264 -3.26 -1.68 14.59
C PRO A 264 -2.38 -1.01 15.66
N GLN A 265 -1.97 -1.72 16.71
CA GLN A 265 -1.05 -1.18 17.73
C GLN A 265 0.35 -0.97 17.16
N GLN A 266 0.85 -1.92 16.38
CA GLN A 266 2.12 -1.79 15.67
C GLN A 266 2.06 -0.70 14.59
N ALA A 267 0.91 -0.50 13.93
CA ALA A 267 0.71 0.58 12.99
C ALA A 267 0.81 1.97 13.67
N VAL A 268 0.26 2.11 14.87
CA VAL A 268 0.44 3.33 15.69
C VAL A 268 1.91 3.53 16.08
N GLN A 269 2.62 2.46 16.40
CA GLN A 269 4.07 2.54 16.66
C GLN A 269 4.84 2.95 15.40
N ALA A 270 4.52 2.36 14.25
CA ALA A 270 5.11 2.72 12.95
C ALA A 270 4.89 4.20 12.62
N PHE A 271 3.68 4.71 12.87
CA PHE A 271 3.36 6.13 12.70
C PHE A 271 4.22 7.04 13.58
N ASN A 272 4.44 6.66 14.84
CA ASN A 272 5.32 7.42 15.73
C ASN A 272 6.79 7.36 15.28
N ASP A 273 7.25 6.21 14.80
CA ASP A 273 8.62 6.01 14.35
C ASP A 273 8.92 6.80 13.07
N ILE A 274 7.96 6.86 12.14
CA ILE A 274 8.08 7.62 10.89
C ILE A 274 7.96 9.14 11.11
N ARG A 275 7.40 9.56 12.26
CA ARG A 275 7.23 10.96 12.68
C ARG A 275 6.37 11.79 11.73
N ALA A 276 5.38 11.16 11.10
CA ALA A 276 4.43 11.88 10.25
C ALA A 276 3.47 12.74 11.06
N THR A 277 2.87 13.75 10.43
CA THR A 277 1.91 14.64 11.08
C THR A 277 0.54 14.00 11.19
N MET A 278 0.11 13.23 10.18
CA MET A 278 -1.17 12.57 10.11
C MET A 278 -0.99 11.11 9.67
N MET A 279 -1.76 10.20 10.25
CA MET A 279 -1.89 8.81 9.80
C MET A 279 -3.29 8.60 9.21
N ILE A 280 -3.34 8.00 8.02
CA ILE A 280 -4.57 7.44 7.44
C ILE A 280 -4.41 5.92 7.39
N PRO A 281 -5.18 5.15 8.17
CA PRO A 281 -5.13 3.69 8.14
C PRO A 281 -5.85 3.14 6.90
N PHE A 282 -5.34 2.02 6.38
CA PHE A 282 -5.95 1.31 5.26
C PHE A 282 -5.78 -0.21 5.38
N HIS A 283 -6.14 -0.98 4.37
CA HIS A 283 -6.03 -2.45 4.29
C HIS A 283 -6.97 -3.18 5.26
N TYR A 284 -8.17 -2.65 5.50
CA TYR A 284 -9.22 -3.28 6.30
C TYR A 284 -10.61 -2.94 5.78
N GLY A 285 -11.62 -3.64 6.22
CA GLY A 285 -13.04 -3.32 5.97
C GLY A 285 -13.53 -3.57 4.52
N THR A 286 -12.64 -3.75 3.55
CA THR A 286 -13.02 -3.95 2.14
C THR A 286 -13.07 -5.42 1.75
N PHE A 287 -12.06 -6.21 2.10
CA PHE A 287 -11.99 -7.65 1.88
C PHE A 287 -11.79 -8.37 3.20
N ASP A 288 -12.42 -9.56 3.32
CA ASP A 288 -12.22 -10.46 4.45
C ASP A 288 -11.08 -11.45 4.11
N MET A 289 -9.88 -11.16 4.60
CA MET A 289 -8.64 -11.86 4.20
C MET A 289 -7.91 -12.56 5.34
N ALA A 290 -8.38 -12.42 6.59
CA ALA A 290 -7.69 -12.93 7.78
C ALA A 290 -8.68 -13.35 8.88
N ASP A 291 -8.19 -13.67 10.08
CA ASP A 291 -9.03 -14.24 11.13
C ASP A 291 -9.75 -13.19 11.98
N GLU A 292 -9.29 -11.94 12.01
CA GLU A 292 -9.91 -10.87 12.79
C GLU A 292 -11.29 -10.46 12.23
N PRO A 293 -12.21 -9.95 13.07
CA PRO A 293 -13.43 -9.26 12.64
C PRO A 293 -13.13 -8.02 11.80
N LEU A 294 -14.01 -7.68 10.86
CA LEU A 294 -13.81 -6.51 9.97
C LEU A 294 -13.81 -5.17 10.72
N SER A 295 -14.55 -5.08 11.83
CA SER A 295 -14.64 -3.89 12.70
C SER A 295 -13.42 -3.70 13.60
N GLU A 296 -12.72 -4.77 13.96
CA GLU A 296 -11.70 -4.76 15.03
C GLU A 296 -10.57 -3.74 14.80
N PRO A 297 -10.03 -3.58 13.56
CA PRO A 297 -8.99 -2.58 13.31
C PRO A 297 -9.43 -1.14 13.65
N GLU A 298 -10.64 -0.76 13.24
CA GLU A 298 -11.18 0.58 13.51
C GLU A 298 -11.44 0.82 14.99
N ASP A 299 -11.99 -0.18 15.69
CA ASP A 299 -12.22 -0.12 17.14
C ASP A 299 -10.93 0.11 17.94
N ILE A 300 -9.84 -0.57 17.54
CA ILE A 300 -8.54 -0.43 18.20
C ILE A 300 -7.94 0.95 17.91
N LEU A 301 -8.01 1.42 16.67
CA LEU A 301 -7.47 2.72 16.28
C LEU A 301 -8.25 3.89 16.89
N SER A 302 -9.58 3.81 16.96
CA SER A 302 -10.44 4.80 17.61
C SER A 302 -10.07 4.97 19.09
N LYS A 303 -9.90 3.86 19.82
CA LYS A 303 -9.46 3.88 21.21
C LYS A 303 -8.04 4.45 21.37
N ALA A 304 -7.15 4.19 20.43
CA ALA A 304 -5.80 4.75 20.45
C ALA A 304 -5.81 6.28 20.20
N ALA A 305 -6.66 6.76 19.31
CA ALA A 305 -6.84 8.19 19.03
C ALA A 305 -7.43 8.94 20.26
N GLU A 306 -8.47 8.38 20.91
CA GLU A 306 -9.11 8.97 22.08
C GLU A 306 -8.19 9.01 23.31
N GLY A 307 -7.33 7.99 23.46
CA GLY A 307 -6.47 7.82 24.63
C GLY A 307 -5.27 8.76 24.74
N ASN A 308 -5.12 9.77 23.89
CA ASN A 308 -3.96 10.68 23.82
C ASN A 308 -2.59 9.96 23.77
N LYS A 309 -2.59 8.66 23.40
CA LYS A 309 -1.38 7.86 23.30
C LYS A 309 -0.60 8.15 22.01
N VAL A 310 -1.20 8.91 21.10
CA VAL A 310 -0.62 9.27 19.81
C VAL A 310 -0.25 10.74 19.83
N LYS A 311 1.00 11.02 19.58
CA LYS A 311 1.55 12.37 19.56
C LYS A 311 1.00 13.21 18.38
N HIS A 312 0.49 12.54 17.35
CA HIS A 312 0.00 13.07 16.10
C HIS A 312 -1.43 12.58 15.80
N GLN A 313 -2.04 13.12 14.77
CA GLN A 313 -3.43 12.81 14.41
C GLN A 313 -3.55 11.46 13.65
N ILE A 314 -4.40 10.55 14.15
CA ILE A 314 -4.91 9.41 13.38
C ILE A 314 -6.26 9.84 12.78
N ARG A 315 -6.37 9.80 11.45
CA ARG A 315 -7.58 10.13 10.72
C ARG A 315 -8.14 8.88 10.05
N ILE A 316 -9.18 8.30 10.67
CA ILE A 316 -9.96 7.20 10.10
C ILE A 316 -10.88 7.81 9.04
N VAL A 317 -10.69 7.45 7.78
CA VAL A 317 -11.44 8.00 6.65
C VAL A 317 -12.37 6.95 6.07
N LYS A 318 -13.48 7.39 5.48
CA LYS A 318 -14.37 6.55 4.68
C LYS A 318 -13.87 6.50 3.24
N PRO A 319 -14.03 5.37 2.52
CA PRO A 319 -13.80 5.36 1.09
C PRO A 319 -14.62 6.44 0.37
N GLY A 320 -13.94 7.23 -0.48
CA GLY A 320 -14.52 8.40 -1.16
C GLY A 320 -14.47 9.70 -0.36
N GLU A 321 -14.09 9.67 0.92
CA GLU A 321 -13.87 10.88 1.71
C GLU A 321 -12.57 11.55 1.31
N ALA A 322 -12.65 12.82 0.90
CA ALA A 322 -11.48 13.62 0.52
C ALA A 322 -10.78 14.21 1.74
N VAL A 323 -9.47 14.01 1.83
CA VAL A 323 -8.59 14.67 2.79
C VAL A 323 -7.79 15.73 2.05
N ILE A 324 -8.20 17.00 2.19
CA ILE A 324 -7.48 18.13 1.61
C ILE A 324 -6.17 18.33 2.39
N LEU A 325 -5.10 18.61 1.66
CA LEU A 325 -3.75 18.83 2.21
C LEU A 325 -3.45 20.33 2.17
N ASP A 326 -3.78 21.03 3.27
CA ASP A 326 -3.54 22.48 3.42
C ASP A 326 -2.05 22.84 3.56
#